data_4f1fc6d5bf6559bfa1831ab0779f9292
#
_entry.id   4f1fc6d5bf6559bfa1831ab0779f9292
#
_cell.length_a   1.000
_cell.length_b   1.000
_cell.length_c   1.000
_cell.angle_alpha   90.00
_cell.angle_beta   90.00
_cell.angle_gamma   90.00
#
_symmetry.space_group_name_H-M   'P 1'
#
loop_
_entity.id
_entity.type
_entity.pdbx_description
1 polymer ?
#
loop_
_entity_poly.entity_id
_entity_poly.type
_entity_poly.pdbx_seq_one_letter_code
_entity_poly.pdbx_strand_id
1 'polypeptide(L)'
;MIKAILMDFNGIIIDDERLQMQAYQEVLKGEGIDLTEDDYFSSLGMDDKTFVEAAFQRADKKITADKIVGITDAKSAKWREIVDKEIPLFDGVENFIKKMEREFALGIVSMARRDEIEYILEKTELRSFFAAIVSAEDVSVCKPNPECYLTGFNRVDAVRTRRGHNPITHGECLVIEDSPPGIIAGKRAGLMTLGITNTVSAEQLREAGADAVSKTLADWMPDSARRVFV
;
A
#
# COMPACT_ATOMS: atom_id res chain seq x y z
N MET A 1 -18.44 -6.12 13.73
CA MET A 1 -18.44 -4.66 13.42
C MET A 1 -17.00 -4.18 13.36
N ILE A 2 -16.61 -3.45 12.32
CA ILE A 2 -15.22 -2.99 12.10
C ILE A 2 -14.73 -2.12 13.28
N LYS A 3 -13.49 -2.35 13.69
CA LYS A 3 -12.78 -1.64 14.77
C LYS A 3 -11.39 -1.14 14.36
N ALA A 4 -10.82 -1.69 13.27
CA ALA A 4 -9.54 -1.29 12.72
C ALA A 4 -9.60 -1.24 11.20
N ILE A 5 -8.79 -0.37 10.59
CA ILE A 5 -8.63 -0.25 9.15
C ILE A 5 -7.13 -0.28 8.83
N LEU A 6 -6.75 -1.15 7.91
CA LEU A 6 -5.40 -1.21 7.33
C LEU A 6 -5.46 -0.70 5.90
N MET A 7 -4.77 0.37 5.62
CA MET A 7 -4.76 1.01 4.31
C MET A 7 -3.46 0.69 3.58
N ASP A 8 -3.53 0.35 2.31
CA ASP A 8 -2.34 0.47 1.47
C ASP A 8 -1.93 1.94 1.34
N PHE A 9 -0.75 2.20 0.82
CA PHE A 9 -0.18 3.54 0.73
C PHE A 9 -0.23 4.06 -0.71
N ASN A 10 0.53 3.45 -1.63
CA ASN A 10 0.51 3.80 -3.05
C ASN A 10 -0.84 3.39 -3.66
N GLY A 11 -1.41 4.23 -4.50
CA GLY A 11 -2.73 3.97 -5.07
C GLY A 11 -3.93 4.14 -4.11
N ILE A 12 -3.70 4.34 -2.80
CA ILE A 12 -4.76 4.59 -1.81
C ILE A 12 -4.61 5.94 -1.13
N ILE A 13 -3.43 6.27 -0.61
CA ILE A 13 -3.17 7.55 0.06
C ILE A 13 -2.54 8.52 -0.92
N ILE A 14 -1.56 8.06 -1.67
CA ILE A 14 -0.81 8.84 -2.66
C ILE A 14 -1.05 8.28 -4.08
N ASP A 15 -1.31 9.17 -5.04
CA ASP A 15 -1.46 8.86 -6.47
C ASP A 15 -0.10 8.94 -7.17
N ASP A 16 0.77 8.01 -6.89
CA ASP A 16 2.16 8.07 -7.35
C ASP A 16 2.61 6.85 -8.19
N GLU A 17 1.72 5.93 -8.54
CA GLU A 17 2.09 4.75 -9.34
C GLU A 17 2.80 5.13 -10.65
N ARG A 18 2.31 6.14 -11.37
CA ARG A 18 2.95 6.62 -12.58
C ARG A 18 4.29 7.32 -12.30
N LEU A 19 4.44 7.96 -11.17
CA LEU A 19 5.67 8.63 -10.76
C LEU A 19 6.73 7.60 -10.35
N GLN A 20 6.34 6.55 -9.65
CA GLN A 20 7.18 5.39 -9.32
C GLN A 20 7.67 4.71 -10.61
N MET A 21 6.75 4.45 -11.56
CA MET A 21 7.10 3.89 -12.86
C MET A 21 8.10 4.77 -13.60
N GLN A 22 7.88 6.08 -13.66
CA GLN A 22 8.80 7.03 -14.31
C GLN A 22 10.19 6.99 -13.66
N ALA A 23 10.26 6.99 -12.34
CA ALA A 23 11.53 6.91 -11.62
C ALA A 23 12.27 5.61 -11.95
N TYR A 24 11.58 4.47 -12.01
CA TYR A 24 12.16 3.20 -12.43
C TYR A 24 12.61 3.22 -13.90
N GLN A 25 11.81 3.77 -14.80
CA GLN A 25 12.18 3.87 -16.22
C GLN A 25 13.48 4.65 -16.40
N GLU A 26 13.65 5.77 -15.70
CA GLU A 26 14.89 6.57 -15.77
C GLU A 26 16.10 5.79 -15.27
N VAL A 27 15.99 5.12 -14.11
CA VAL A 27 17.12 4.40 -13.50
C VAL A 27 17.46 3.13 -14.29
N LEU A 28 16.46 2.33 -14.67
CA LEU A 28 16.66 1.06 -15.40
C LEU A 28 17.17 1.30 -16.84
N LYS A 29 16.83 2.43 -17.45
CA LYS A 29 17.38 2.82 -18.75
C LYS A 29 18.91 2.96 -18.71
N GLY A 30 19.45 3.46 -17.60
CA GLY A 30 20.92 3.51 -17.35
C GLY A 30 21.57 2.13 -17.32
N GLU A 31 20.80 1.08 -17.04
CA GLU A 31 21.21 -0.31 -17.03
C GLU A 31 20.92 -1.02 -18.38
N GLY A 32 20.42 -0.30 -19.38
CA GLY A 32 20.02 -0.84 -20.67
C GLY A 32 18.80 -1.76 -20.55
N ILE A 33 17.85 -1.43 -19.68
CA ILE A 33 16.55 -2.10 -19.52
C ILE A 33 15.47 -1.08 -19.83
N ASP A 34 14.66 -1.36 -20.87
CA ASP A 34 13.49 -0.57 -21.21
C ASP A 34 12.28 -1.15 -20.47
N LEU A 35 11.84 -0.46 -19.43
CA LEU A 35 10.67 -0.83 -18.64
C LEU A 35 9.39 -0.37 -19.34
N THR A 36 8.55 -1.32 -19.75
CA THR A 36 7.23 -1.02 -20.31
C THR A 36 6.19 -0.77 -19.23
N GLU A 37 5.08 -0.12 -19.60
CA GLU A 37 3.94 0.06 -18.70
C GLU A 37 3.35 -1.30 -18.26
N ASP A 38 3.23 -2.25 -19.19
CA ASP A 38 2.74 -3.62 -18.89
C ASP A 38 3.65 -4.35 -17.90
N ASP A 39 4.98 -4.24 -18.04
CA ASP A 39 5.93 -4.83 -17.10
C ASP A 39 5.79 -4.24 -15.70
N TYR A 40 5.58 -2.92 -15.61
CA TYR A 40 5.40 -2.25 -14.33
C TYR A 40 4.09 -2.70 -13.65
N PHE A 41 2.95 -2.55 -14.33
CA PHE A 41 1.64 -2.90 -13.74
C PHE A 41 1.45 -4.41 -13.49
N SER A 42 2.14 -5.27 -14.24
CA SER A 42 2.17 -6.72 -13.92
C SER A 42 2.96 -7.05 -12.64
N SER A 43 3.73 -6.10 -12.13
CA SER A 43 4.59 -6.25 -10.94
C SER A 43 4.00 -5.60 -9.68
N LEU A 44 2.74 -5.13 -9.71
CA LEU A 44 2.07 -4.58 -8.54
C LEU A 44 2.13 -5.54 -7.34
N GLY A 45 2.32 -4.97 -6.15
CA GLY A 45 2.42 -5.75 -4.90
C GLY A 45 3.83 -6.26 -4.58
N MET A 46 4.82 -6.07 -5.47
CA MET A 46 6.23 -6.33 -5.19
C MET A 46 6.84 -5.16 -4.39
N ASP A 47 7.86 -5.46 -3.58
CA ASP A 47 8.76 -4.45 -3.06
C ASP A 47 9.82 -4.06 -4.10
N ASP A 48 10.55 -2.98 -3.85
CA ASP A 48 11.58 -2.45 -4.75
C ASP A 48 12.64 -3.50 -5.12
N LYS A 49 13.09 -4.31 -4.16
CA LYS A 49 14.09 -5.35 -4.38
C LYS A 49 13.56 -6.41 -5.35
N THR A 50 12.40 -6.97 -5.05
CA THR A 50 11.77 -8.01 -5.88
C THR A 50 11.44 -7.49 -7.27
N PHE A 51 11.01 -6.23 -7.39
CA PHE A 51 10.76 -5.57 -8.66
C PHE A 51 12.01 -5.46 -9.51
N VAL A 52 13.12 -4.97 -8.94
CA VAL A 52 14.40 -4.81 -9.65
C VAL A 52 14.96 -6.18 -10.08
N GLU A 53 14.91 -7.18 -9.21
CA GLU A 53 15.30 -8.56 -9.55
C GLU A 53 14.49 -9.10 -10.74
N ALA A 54 13.17 -8.92 -10.72
CA ALA A 54 12.29 -9.34 -11.81
C ALA A 54 12.57 -8.58 -13.13
N ALA A 55 12.85 -7.28 -13.07
CA ALA A 55 13.20 -6.49 -14.25
C ALA A 55 14.51 -6.96 -14.91
N PHE A 56 15.53 -7.26 -14.10
CA PHE A 56 16.78 -7.82 -14.60
C PHE A 56 16.62 -9.23 -15.17
N GLN A 57 15.81 -10.06 -14.50
CA GLN A 57 15.51 -11.42 -15.00
C GLN A 57 14.79 -11.37 -16.35
N ARG A 58 13.80 -10.48 -16.51
CA ARG A 58 13.10 -10.30 -17.82
C ARG A 58 14.06 -9.87 -18.93
N ALA A 59 15.06 -9.07 -18.59
CA ALA A 59 16.08 -8.61 -19.54
C ALA A 59 17.24 -9.61 -19.75
N ASP A 60 17.15 -10.83 -19.19
CA ASP A 60 18.23 -11.84 -19.21
C ASP A 60 19.58 -11.30 -18.68
N LYS A 61 19.51 -10.43 -17.65
CA LYS A 61 20.68 -9.82 -17.01
C LYS A 61 20.85 -10.33 -15.58
N LYS A 62 22.10 -10.52 -15.16
CA LYS A 62 22.45 -10.82 -13.77
C LYS A 62 22.57 -9.53 -12.96
N ILE A 63 22.19 -9.59 -11.71
CA ILE A 63 22.31 -8.48 -10.77
C ILE A 63 22.88 -8.95 -9.44
N THR A 64 23.68 -8.12 -8.79
CA THR A 64 24.20 -8.36 -7.42
C THR A 64 23.37 -7.61 -6.39
N ALA A 65 23.42 -8.05 -5.12
CA ALA A 65 22.71 -7.40 -4.03
C ALA A 65 23.08 -5.91 -3.89
N ASP A 66 24.38 -5.57 -3.98
CA ASP A 66 24.84 -4.17 -3.89
C ASP A 66 24.26 -3.30 -5.02
N LYS A 67 24.11 -3.88 -6.21
CA LYS A 67 23.56 -3.17 -7.35
C LYS A 67 22.04 -2.95 -7.20
N ILE A 68 21.33 -3.91 -6.62
CA ILE A 68 19.91 -3.74 -6.27
C ILE A 68 19.75 -2.54 -5.35
N VAL A 69 20.53 -2.48 -4.27
CA VAL A 69 20.52 -1.35 -3.33
C VAL A 69 20.78 -0.03 -4.05
N GLY A 70 21.81 0.04 -4.90
CA GLY A 70 22.12 1.26 -5.65
C GLY A 70 20.99 1.71 -6.58
N ILE A 71 20.28 0.77 -7.24
CA ILE A 71 19.15 1.06 -8.12
C ILE A 71 17.94 1.53 -7.31
N THR A 72 17.61 0.85 -6.22
CA THR A 72 16.46 1.24 -5.37
C THR A 72 16.68 2.59 -4.69
N ASP A 73 17.91 2.91 -4.27
CA ASP A 73 18.25 4.22 -3.72
C ASP A 73 18.17 5.33 -4.78
N ALA A 74 18.68 5.05 -5.99
CA ALA A 74 18.58 6.00 -7.11
C ALA A 74 17.12 6.26 -7.52
N LYS A 75 16.29 5.21 -7.53
CA LYS A 75 14.82 5.32 -7.78
C LYS A 75 14.15 6.18 -6.71
N SER A 76 14.42 5.91 -5.44
CA SER A 76 13.84 6.68 -4.33
C SER A 76 14.25 8.16 -4.40
N ALA A 77 15.51 8.47 -4.73
CA ALA A 77 15.95 9.85 -4.93
C ALA A 77 15.20 10.54 -6.08
N LYS A 78 15.01 9.85 -7.22
CA LYS A 78 14.24 10.36 -8.36
C LYS A 78 12.77 10.59 -8.02
N TRP A 79 12.15 9.64 -7.37
CA TRP A 79 10.77 9.77 -6.91
C TRP A 79 10.60 10.99 -5.99
N ARG A 80 11.53 11.20 -5.02
CA ARG A 80 11.51 12.38 -4.14
C ARG A 80 11.62 13.69 -4.90
N GLU A 81 12.50 13.79 -5.90
CA GLU A 81 12.61 14.98 -6.75
C GLU A 81 11.29 15.32 -7.45
N ILE A 82 10.47 14.31 -7.77
CA ILE A 82 9.17 14.49 -8.42
C ILE A 82 8.11 14.92 -7.41
N VAL A 83 7.96 14.17 -6.31
CA VAL A 83 6.91 14.43 -5.31
C VAL A 83 7.15 15.70 -4.47
N ASP A 84 8.39 16.18 -4.38
CA ASP A 84 8.71 17.45 -3.72
C ASP A 84 8.13 18.67 -4.43
N LYS A 85 7.82 18.56 -5.72
CA LYS A 85 7.19 19.64 -6.47
C LYS A 85 5.72 19.78 -6.10
N GLU A 86 5.04 18.66 -5.95
CA GLU A 86 3.65 18.56 -5.54
C GLU A 86 3.40 17.14 -5.01
N ILE A 87 2.89 17.02 -3.80
CA ILE A 87 2.55 15.71 -3.24
C ILE A 87 1.18 15.30 -3.78
N PRO A 88 1.08 14.26 -4.59
CA PRO A 88 -0.18 13.89 -5.24
C PRO A 88 -1.02 13.02 -4.31
N LEU A 89 -1.63 13.61 -3.28
CA LEU A 89 -2.62 12.89 -2.47
C LEU A 89 -3.91 12.70 -3.27
N PHE A 90 -4.56 11.54 -3.09
CA PHE A 90 -5.90 11.36 -3.66
C PHE A 90 -6.91 12.34 -3.07
N ASP A 91 -7.82 12.84 -3.90
CA ASP A 91 -8.86 13.76 -3.48
C ASP A 91 -9.68 13.22 -2.31
N GLY A 92 -9.75 14.00 -1.24
CA GLY A 92 -10.53 13.69 -0.05
C GLY A 92 -9.89 12.67 0.90
N VAL A 93 -8.71 12.11 0.61
CA VAL A 93 -8.06 11.11 1.47
C VAL A 93 -7.74 11.64 2.86
N GLU A 94 -7.28 12.89 2.98
CA GLU A 94 -7.03 13.49 4.30
C GLU A 94 -8.30 13.57 5.15
N ASN A 95 -9.41 14.00 4.54
CA ASN A 95 -10.70 14.08 5.22
C ASN A 95 -11.20 12.68 5.61
N PHE A 96 -10.98 11.67 4.75
CA PHE A 96 -11.29 10.29 5.05
C PHE A 96 -10.49 9.81 6.27
N ILE A 97 -9.16 9.98 6.28
CA ILE A 97 -8.29 9.58 7.39
C ILE A 97 -8.74 10.25 8.70
N LYS A 98 -8.93 11.57 8.70
CA LYS A 98 -9.36 12.35 9.87
C LYS A 98 -10.74 11.93 10.41
N LYS A 99 -11.66 11.48 9.55
CA LYS A 99 -12.97 10.97 9.97
C LYS A 99 -12.88 9.55 10.52
N MET A 100 -12.12 8.69 9.86
CA MET A 100 -12.02 7.27 10.24
C MET A 100 -11.24 7.07 11.53
N GLU A 101 -10.18 7.86 11.78
CA GLU A 101 -9.37 7.76 13.01
C GLU A 101 -10.18 8.02 14.29
N ARG A 102 -11.24 8.83 14.22
CA ARG A 102 -12.13 9.09 15.37
C ARG A 102 -12.87 7.85 15.85
N GLU A 103 -13.05 6.87 14.99
CA GLU A 103 -13.90 5.71 15.21
C GLU A 103 -13.14 4.38 15.13
N PHE A 104 -12.03 4.34 14.40
CA PHE A 104 -11.25 3.13 14.11
C PHE A 104 -9.77 3.36 14.39
N ALA A 105 -9.07 2.32 14.78
CA ALA A 105 -7.61 2.34 14.76
C ALA A 105 -7.11 2.18 13.33
N LEU A 106 -6.30 3.12 12.84
CA LEU A 106 -5.77 3.08 11.49
C LEU A 106 -4.34 2.53 11.47
N GLY A 107 -4.02 1.76 10.44
CA GLY A 107 -2.67 1.32 10.13
C GLY A 107 -2.38 1.44 8.64
N ILE A 108 -1.12 1.57 8.28
CA ILE A 108 -0.62 1.48 6.90
C ILE A 108 0.04 0.13 6.70
N VAL A 109 -0.21 -0.50 5.55
CA VAL A 109 0.42 -1.76 5.13
C VAL A 109 0.79 -1.67 3.66
N SER A 110 2.06 -1.41 3.37
CA SER A 110 2.55 -1.19 2.02
C SER A 110 3.83 -1.98 1.73
N MET A 111 4.10 -2.22 0.44
CA MET A 111 5.38 -2.73 -0.05
C MET A 111 6.35 -1.61 -0.43
N ALA A 112 5.98 -0.36 -0.20
CA ALA A 112 6.89 0.78 -0.30
C ALA A 112 7.93 0.76 0.83
N ARG A 113 9.03 1.45 0.61
CA ARG A 113 10.07 1.68 1.62
C ARG A 113 9.52 2.51 2.78
N ARG A 114 9.98 2.20 3.98
CA ARG A 114 9.56 2.94 5.18
C ARG A 114 9.87 4.43 5.11
N ASP A 115 11.03 4.78 4.60
CA ASP A 115 11.46 6.17 4.49
C ASP A 115 10.64 6.97 3.46
N GLU A 116 10.09 6.34 2.41
CA GLU A 116 9.16 6.97 1.48
C GLU A 116 7.79 7.20 2.13
N ILE A 117 7.26 6.20 2.85
CA ILE A 117 5.98 6.32 3.57
C ILE A 117 6.06 7.43 4.63
N GLU A 118 7.06 7.37 5.52
CA GLU A 118 7.22 8.36 6.61
C GLU A 118 7.41 9.77 6.04
N TYR A 119 8.19 9.91 4.95
CA TYR A 119 8.42 11.20 4.29
C TYR A 119 7.12 11.90 3.87
N ILE A 120 6.23 11.19 3.18
CA ILE A 120 4.94 11.74 2.76
C ILE A 120 4.05 12.02 3.96
N LEU A 121 3.96 11.10 4.92
CA LEU A 121 3.12 11.27 6.10
C LEU A 121 3.54 12.45 6.98
N GLU A 122 4.85 12.73 7.09
CA GLU A 122 5.37 13.89 7.81
C GLU A 122 5.08 15.19 7.05
N LYS A 123 5.32 15.23 5.75
CA LYS A 123 5.06 16.40 4.89
C LYS A 123 3.58 16.80 4.85
N THR A 124 2.69 15.82 4.96
CA THR A 124 1.23 16.01 4.93
C THR A 124 0.60 16.10 6.34
N GLU A 125 1.40 16.00 7.40
CA GLU A 125 0.95 15.96 8.79
C GLU A 125 -0.02 14.81 9.11
N LEU A 126 0.01 13.72 8.31
CA LEU A 126 -0.88 12.57 8.48
C LEU A 126 -0.30 11.49 9.41
N ARG A 127 0.99 11.55 9.74
CA ARG A 127 1.68 10.50 10.52
C ARG A 127 0.98 10.14 11.84
N SER A 128 0.47 11.14 12.55
CA SER A 128 -0.12 10.97 13.88
C SER A 128 -1.46 10.22 13.90
N PHE A 129 -2.13 10.10 12.75
CA PHE A 129 -3.40 9.39 12.63
C PHE A 129 -3.24 7.86 12.57
N PHE A 130 -2.04 7.37 12.29
CA PHE A 130 -1.78 5.95 12.14
C PHE A 130 -1.13 5.33 13.37
N ALA A 131 -1.79 4.33 13.94
CA ALA A 131 -1.34 3.57 15.10
C ALA A 131 -0.16 2.65 14.76
N ALA A 132 -0.08 2.17 13.51
CA ALA A 132 0.98 1.28 13.05
C ALA A 132 1.29 1.52 11.56
N ILE A 133 2.53 1.26 11.18
CA ILE A 133 2.98 1.21 9.79
C ILE A 133 3.71 -0.11 9.59
N VAL A 134 3.37 -0.82 8.51
CA VAL A 134 4.09 -1.97 7.96
C VAL A 134 4.59 -1.56 6.58
N SER A 135 5.87 -1.71 6.35
CA SER A 135 6.57 -1.39 5.10
C SER A 135 7.28 -2.64 4.55
N ALA A 136 7.91 -2.53 3.40
CA ALA A 136 8.67 -3.62 2.78
C ALA A 136 9.68 -4.28 3.74
N GLU A 137 10.33 -3.48 4.60
CA GLU A 137 11.35 -3.94 5.54
C GLU A 137 10.80 -4.79 6.71
N ASP A 138 9.49 -4.79 6.92
CA ASP A 138 8.84 -5.51 8.02
C ASP A 138 8.39 -6.93 7.66
N VAL A 139 8.52 -7.33 6.41
CA VAL A 139 8.03 -8.61 5.88
C VAL A 139 9.10 -9.33 5.06
N SER A 140 8.94 -10.63 4.96
CA SER A 140 9.86 -11.49 4.20
C SER A 140 9.34 -11.80 2.80
N VAL A 141 8.04 -11.73 2.58
CA VAL A 141 7.37 -12.07 1.34
C VAL A 141 6.33 -11.00 0.98
N CYS A 142 6.40 -10.52 -0.26
CA CYS A 142 5.51 -9.49 -0.78
C CYS A 142 4.06 -9.98 -0.97
N LYS A 143 3.13 -9.06 -1.17
CA LYS A 143 1.77 -9.34 -1.66
C LYS A 143 1.86 -10.19 -2.94
N PRO A 144 1.05 -11.24 -3.12
CA PRO A 144 -0.17 -11.58 -2.42
C PRO A 144 0.00 -12.50 -1.19
N ASN A 145 1.18 -12.57 -0.57
CA ASN A 145 1.36 -13.25 0.70
C ASN A 145 0.65 -12.45 1.82
N PRO A 146 -0.07 -13.09 2.76
CA PRO A 146 -0.80 -12.41 3.81
C PRO A 146 0.08 -11.82 4.92
N GLU A 147 1.38 -12.07 4.94
CA GLU A 147 2.31 -11.70 6.03
C GLU A 147 2.19 -10.22 6.40
N CYS A 148 2.15 -9.33 5.40
CA CYS A 148 2.07 -7.89 5.64
C CYS A 148 0.78 -7.49 6.37
N TYR A 149 -0.37 -8.02 5.98
CA TYR A 149 -1.64 -7.71 6.63
C TYR A 149 -1.81 -8.38 7.99
N LEU A 150 -1.28 -9.60 8.18
CA LEU A 150 -1.22 -10.23 9.50
C LEU A 150 -0.32 -9.44 10.46
N THR A 151 0.82 -8.94 9.97
CA THR A 151 1.72 -8.07 10.74
C THR A 151 1.03 -6.76 11.11
N GLY A 152 0.34 -6.11 10.16
CA GLY A 152 -0.43 -4.89 10.39
C GLY A 152 -1.55 -5.09 11.39
N PHE A 153 -2.33 -6.16 11.25
CA PHE A 153 -3.39 -6.55 12.19
C PHE A 153 -2.84 -6.69 13.62
N ASN A 154 -1.77 -7.46 13.79
CA ASN A 154 -1.16 -7.69 15.09
C ASN A 154 -0.64 -6.39 15.73
N ARG A 155 0.00 -5.51 14.94
CA ARG A 155 0.50 -4.21 15.43
C ARG A 155 -0.62 -3.29 15.88
N VAL A 156 -1.69 -3.17 15.09
CA VAL A 156 -2.84 -2.32 15.43
C VAL A 156 -3.58 -2.88 16.65
N ASP A 157 -3.80 -4.19 16.73
CA ASP A 157 -4.45 -4.82 17.88
C ASP A 157 -3.64 -4.63 19.16
N ALA A 158 -2.30 -4.77 19.08
CA ALA A 158 -1.41 -4.53 20.22
C ALA A 158 -1.45 -3.06 20.72
N VAL A 159 -1.58 -2.07 19.81
CA VAL A 159 -1.74 -0.67 20.19
C VAL A 159 -3.09 -0.44 20.85
N ARG A 160 -4.17 -0.99 20.31
CA ARG A 160 -5.52 -0.92 20.89
C ARG A 160 -5.57 -1.53 22.29
N THR A 161 -5.01 -2.73 22.45
CA THR A 161 -5.00 -3.44 23.73
C THR A 161 -4.22 -2.65 24.80
N ARG A 162 -3.08 -2.04 24.43
CA ARG A 162 -2.33 -1.16 25.35
C ARG A 162 -3.10 0.09 25.75
N ARG A 163 -4.06 0.55 24.93
CA ARG A 163 -4.97 1.66 25.24
C ARG A 163 -6.22 1.22 26.01
N GLY A 164 -6.30 -0.06 26.46
CA GLY A 164 -7.39 -0.60 27.28
C GLY A 164 -8.59 -1.10 26.49
N HIS A 165 -8.51 -1.25 25.18
CA HIS A 165 -9.54 -1.88 24.36
C HIS A 165 -9.41 -3.39 24.35
N ASN A 166 -10.51 -4.10 24.17
CA ASN A 166 -10.47 -5.54 23.96
C ASN A 166 -9.77 -5.90 22.63
N PRO A 167 -9.06 -7.05 22.57
CA PRO A 167 -8.56 -7.58 21.31
C PRO A 167 -9.63 -7.67 20.22
N ILE A 168 -9.21 -7.53 18.98
CA ILE A 168 -10.10 -7.62 17.82
C ILE A 168 -9.96 -8.97 17.13
N THR A 169 -11.03 -9.39 16.45
CA THR A 169 -11.01 -10.54 15.54
C THR A 169 -10.68 -10.10 14.12
N HIS A 170 -10.26 -11.03 13.27
CA HIS A 170 -9.96 -10.75 11.86
C HIS A 170 -11.15 -10.11 11.13
N GLY A 171 -12.39 -10.58 11.38
CA GLY A 171 -13.60 -9.99 10.80
C GLY A 171 -13.94 -8.57 11.29
N GLU A 172 -13.21 -8.03 12.28
CA GLU A 172 -13.36 -6.66 12.77
C GLU A 172 -12.29 -5.71 12.21
N CYS A 173 -11.47 -6.20 11.26
CA CYS A 173 -10.43 -5.43 10.58
C CYS A 173 -10.73 -5.35 9.08
N LEU A 174 -10.70 -4.13 8.54
CA LEU A 174 -10.91 -3.82 7.13
C LEU A 174 -9.59 -3.47 6.46
N VAL A 175 -9.30 -4.11 5.34
CA VAL A 175 -8.22 -3.74 4.42
C VAL A 175 -8.78 -2.83 3.34
N ILE A 176 -8.08 -1.75 3.01
CA ILE A 176 -8.40 -0.87 1.87
C ILE A 176 -7.24 -0.94 0.89
N GLU A 177 -7.55 -1.31 -0.35
CA GLU A 177 -6.59 -1.66 -1.40
C GLU A 177 -7.08 -1.26 -2.79
N ASP A 178 -6.13 -1.07 -3.73
CA ASP A 178 -6.41 -0.72 -5.13
C ASP A 178 -5.88 -1.76 -6.12
N SER A 179 -5.20 -2.81 -5.62
CA SER A 179 -4.51 -3.83 -6.43
C SER A 179 -5.01 -5.25 -6.17
N PRO A 180 -5.06 -6.12 -7.20
CA PRO A 180 -5.41 -7.52 -7.02
C PRO A 180 -4.50 -8.28 -6.03
N PRO A 181 -3.15 -8.14 -6.07
CA PRO A 181 -2.29 -8.80 -5.09
C PRO A 181 -2.58 -8.39 -3.65
N GLY A 182 -2.90 -7.12 -3.42
CA GLY A 182 -3.24 -6.62 -2.10
C GLY A 182 -4.58 -7.12 -1.60
N ILE A 183 -5.62 -7.15 -2.44
CA ILE A 183 -6.91 -7.76 -2.10
C ILE A 183 -6.72 -9.24 -1.74
N ILE A 184 -5.98 -10.00 -2.56
CA ILE A 184 -5.69 -11.42 -2.29
C ILE A 184 -4.95 -11.59 -0.95
N ALA A 185 -3.97 -10.72 -0.65
CA ALA A 185 -3.24 -10.77 0.62
C ALA A 185 -4.17 -10.52 1.82
N GLY A 186 -5.04 -9.51 1.75
CA GLY A 186 -6.05 -9.21 2.76
C GLY A 186 -7.02 -10.38 2.98
N LYS A 187 -7.52 -10.98 1.91
CA LYS A 187 -8.41 -12.15 1.97
C LYS A 187 -7.72 -13.37 2.57
N ARG A 188 -6.47 -13.65 2.18
CA ARG A 188 -5.67 -14.74 2.76
C ARG A 188 -5.34 -14.52 4.23
N ALA A 189 -5.26 -13.27 4.67
CA ALA A 189 -5.15 -12.94 6.09
C ALA A 189 -6.46 -13.11 6.87
N GLY A 190 -7.57 -13.44 6.20
CA GLY A 190 -8.90 -13.58 6.80
C GLY A 190 -9.57 -12.26 7.15
N LEU A 191 -9.11 -11.16 6.57
CA LEU A 191 -9.62 -9.81 6.81
C LEU A 191 -10.72 -9.44 5.80
N MET A 192 -11.56 -8.47 6.16
CA MET A 192 -12.51 -7.85 5.22
C MET A 192 -11.74 -6.93 4.26
N THR A 193 -12.20 -6.81 3.01
CA THR A 193 -11.50 -6.05 1.97
C THR A 193 -12.41 -5.09 1.22
N LEU A 194 -11.97 -3.85 1.08
CA LEU A 194 -12.54 -2.81 0.24
C LEU A 194 -11.57 -2.47 -0.88
N GLY A 195 -11.95 -2.76 -2.11
CA GLY A 195 -11.20 -2.35 -3.28
C GLY A 195 -11.54 -0.93 -3.72
N ILE A 196 -10.55 -0.11 -4.04
CA ILE A 196 -10.73 1.23 -4.62
C ILE A 196 -10.17 1.22 -6.05
N THR A 197 -10.97 1.70 -7.02
CA THR A 197 -10.62 1.61 -8.45
C THR A 197 -9.68 2.72 -8.91
N ASN A 198 -8.62 2.97 -8.14
CA ASN A 198 -7.62 3.97 -8.48
C ASN A 198 -6.62 3.46 -9.52
N THR A 199 -6.15 2.21 -9.36
CA THR A 199 -5.10 1.63 -10.21
C THR A 199 -5.64 0.62 -11.21
N VAL A 200 -6.62 -0.21 -10.81
CA VAL A 200 -7.21 -1.23 -11.68
C VAL A 200 -8.73 -1.15 -11.71
N SER A 201 -9.36 -1.90 -12.63
CA SER A 201 -10.81 -1.91 -12.79
C SER A 201 -11.54 -2.57 -11.62
N ALA A 202 -12.81 -2.22 -11.43
CA ALA A 202 -13.67 -2.85 -10.44
C ALA A 202 -13.85 -4.36 -10.66
N GLU A 203 -13.78 -4.82 -11.91
CA GLU A 203 -13.85 -6.23 -12.25
C GLU A 203 -12.66 -7.00 -11.71
N GLN A 204 -11.44 -6.51 -11.95
CA GLN A 204 -10.21 -7.12 -11.45
C GLN A 204 -10.17 -7.21 -9.92
N LEU A 205 -10.65 -6.17 -9.20
CA LEU A 205 -10.72 -6.20 -7.74
C LEU A 205 -11.76 -7.21 -7.23
N ARG A 206 -12.92 -7.35 -7.91
CA ARG A 206 -13.92 -8.38 -7.58
C ARG A 206 -13.41 -9.80 -7.86
N GLU A 207 -12.73 -10.00 -8.97
CA GLU A 207 -12.10 -11.29 -9.31
C GLU A 207 -11.01 -11.68 -8.30
N ALA A 208 -10.28 -10.69 -7.75
CA ALA A 208 -9.34 -10.89 -6.65
C ALA A 208 -10.01 -11.22 -5.31
N GLY A 209 -11.35 -11.10 -5.21
CA GLY A 209 -12.14 -11.47 -4.03
C GLY A 209 -12.46 -10.31 -3.08
N ALA A 210 -12.44 -9.05 -3.55
CA ALA A 210 -12.84 -7.91 -2.73
C ALA A 210 -14.30 -8.05 -2.23
N ASP A 211 -14.53 -7.86 -0.93
CA ASP A 211 -15.86 -7.94 -0.33
C ASP A 211 -16.73 -6.75 -0.75
N ALA A 212 -16.13 -5.61 -1.00
CA ALA A 212 -16.77 -4.44 -1.60
C ALA A 212 -15.79 -3.72 -2.53
N VAL A 213 -16.33 -2.96 -3.50
CA VAL A 213 -15.54 -2.13 -4.42
C VAL A 213 -16.18 -0.75 -4.52
N SER A 214 -15.36 0.30 -4.47
CA SER A 214 -15.78 1.69 -4.61
C SER A 214 -14.85 2.45 -5.56
N LYS A 215 -15.34 3.58 -6.10
CA LYS A 215 -14.54 4.44 -6.96
C LYS A 215 -13.62 5.37 -6.18
N THR A 216 -14.02 5.75 -4.97
CA THR A 216 -13.29 6.74 -4.16
C THR A 216 -13.50 6.49 -2.67
N LEU A 217 -12.55 6.91 -1.86
CA LEU A 217 -12.67 6.95 -0.40
C LEU A 217 -13.55 8.11 0.08
N ALA A 218 -13.72 9.16 -0.72
CA ALA A 218 -14.48 10.35 -0.33
C ALA A 218 -15.94 10.05 0.05
N ASP A 219 -16.53 8.99 -0.57
CA ASP A 219 -17.92 8.58 -0.34
C ASP A 219 -18.09 7.75 0.96
N TRP A 220 -16.98 7.35 1.60
CA TRP A 220 -17.03 6.48 2.77
C TRP A 220 -17.05 7.28 4.08
N MET A 221 -18.00 6.89 4.92
CA MET A 221 -18.15 7.38 6.29
C MET A 221 -17.99 6.21 7.27
N PRO A 222 -17.71 6.44 8.55
CA PRO A 222 -17.64 5.35 9.54
C PRO A 222 -18.87 4.44 9.54
N ASP A 223 -20.06 5.01 9.39
CA ASP A 223 -21.31 4.23 9.33
C ASP A 223 -21.42 3.40 8.04
N SER A 224 -20.85 3.86 6.92
CA SER A 224 -20.80 3.07 5.68
C SER A 224 -19.97 1.80 5.90
N ALA A 225 -18.78 1.92 6.49
CA ALA A 225 -17.93 0.78 6.81
C ALA A 225 -18.63 -0.22 7.75
N ARG A 226 -19.34 0.28 8.77
CA ARG A 226 -20.08 -0.57 9.72
C ARG A 226 -21.27 -1.30 9.10
N ARG A 227 -21.91 -0.72 8.08
CA ARG A 227 -23.08 -1.32 7.42
C ARG A 227 -22.71 -2.33 6.35
N VAL A 228 -21.63 -2.07 5.63
CA VAL A 228 -21.20 -2.94 4.53
C VAL A 228 -20.46 -4.16 5.06
N PHE A 229 -19.62 -3.99 6.09
CA PHE A 229 -18.81 -5.04 6.68
C PHE A 229 -19.35 -5.44 8.06
N VAL A 230 -20.30 -6.35 8.05
CA VAL A 230 -21.00 -6.88 9.25
C VAL A 230 -20.35 -8.18 9.73
#